data_91c312d55647b19637b26193bcb36a10
#
_entry.id   91c312d55647b19637b26193bcb36a10
#
_cell.length_a   1.000
_cell.length_b   1.000
_cell.length_c   1.000
_cell.angle_alpha   90.00
_cell.angle_beta   90.00
_cell.angle_gamma   90.00
#
_symmetry.space_group_name_H-M   'P 1'
#
loop_
_entity.id
_entity.type
_entity.pdbx_description
1 polymer ?
#
loop_
_entity_poly.entity_id
_entity_poly.type
_entity_poly.pdbx_seq_one_letter_code
_entity_poly.pdbx_strand_id
1 'polypeptide(L)'
;MNQQILAQNVLRLRLVKRLSQNDLAEAANLSVSAIKNLELSKAEPRVRTMQAIAKALEVKIQELFLPVRELRTVRFRSAKRMQNHENVLADVSRWIDDFNYLEKILNRQIPFSLKQVKDQCSRDRLIESAGLCRKKLGLKPAEPIHDMCGLLEHAGVKVFQINMASDHFFGLSVGEEDGGPAVAVNVWDRISVERRIFSAAHELGHLMLHSDAYDVTMVDESKGEEQEADRFAGHFLMSNEGFRKEWNEAAGLHFVDRVFKVKRIFRVSYKAILSRLLEEGAVDKAIWMKFNMAFQRRFNRKLSFKEEPMGVESTEPFGMQRFDFYEDRFKRLTREAVEKDKISLSRGAEMLRIGVEEIQELLQNWEIIL
;
A
#
# COMPACT_ATOMS: atom_id res chain seq x y z
N MET A 1 25.33 -10.03 -20.78
CA MET A 1 23.98 -9.43 -20.72
C MET A 1 23.00 -10.55 -20.44
N ASN A 2 22.09 -10.43 -19.50
CA ASN A 2 21.18 -11.53 -19.17
C ASN A 2 20.00 -11.49 -20.16
N GLN A 3 20.11 -12.26 -21.24
CA GLN A 3 19.16 -12.33 -22.36
C GLN A 3 17.77 -12.78 -21.89
N GLN A 4 17.73 -13.58 -20.83
CA GLN A 4 16.50 -14.07 -20.23
C GLN A 4 15.69 -12.95 -19.54
N ILE A 5 16.37 -12.05 -18.83
CA ILE A 5 15.76 -10.89 -18.19
C ILE A 5 15.14 -9.95 -19.24
N LEU A 6 15.90 -9.68 -20.32
CA LEU A 6 15.40 -8.85 -21.39
C LEU A 6 14.13 -9.43 -22.04
N ALA A 7 14.16 -10.74 -22.36
CA ALA A 7 13.02 -11.42 -22.98
C ALA A 7 11.77 -11.39 -22.09
N GLN A 8 11.93 -11.68 -20.81
CA GLN A 8 10.83 -11.64 -19.82
C GLN A 8 10.26 -10.22 -19.69
N ASN A 9 11.12 -9.19 -19.62
CA ASN A 9 10.66 -7.82 -19.51
C ASN A 9 9.92 -7.34 -20.76
N VAL A 10 10.42 -7.66 -21.96
CA VAL A 10 9.74 -7.29 -23.21
C VAL A 10 8.37 -7.95 -23.30
N LEU A 11 8.29 -9.25 -23.04
CA LEU A 11 7.02 -9.99 -23.00
C LEU A 11 6.05 -9.37 -21.98
N ARG A 12 6.49 -9.16 -20.75
CA ARG A 12 5.70 -8.57 -19.68
C ARG A 12 5.18 -7.17 -20.05
N LEU A 13 6.07 -6.27 -20.48
CA LEU A 13 5.70 -4.89 -20.81
C LEU A 13 4.75 -4.82 -22.01
N ARG A 14 4.92 -5.70 -22.99
CA ARG A 14 3.99 -5.81 -24.12
C ARG A 14 2.59 -6.25 -23.66
N LEU A 15 2.50 -7.30 -22.86
CA LEU A 15 1.23 -7.80 -22.32
C LEU A 15 0.52 -6.75 -21.47
N VAL A 16 1.28 -6.02 -20.68
CA VAL A 16 0.81 -4.90 -19.85
C VAL A 16 0.16 -3.81 -20.71
N LYS A 17 0.77 -3.48 -21.84
CA LYS A 17 0.21 -2.50 -22.80
C LYS A 17 -0.86 -3.12 -23.72
N ARG A 18 -1.21 -4.39 -23.52
CA ARG A 18 -2.18 -5.14 -24.34
C ARG A 18 -1.83 -5.15 -25.83
N LEU A 19 -0.56 -5.05 -26.13
CA LEU A 19 -0.08 -5.13 -27.49
C LEU A 19 0.08 -6.60 -27.89
N SER A 20 -0.37 -6.97 -29.09
CA SER A 20 0.02 -8.22 -29.71
C SER A 20 1.50 -8.16 -30.12
N GLN A 21 2.10 -9.30 -30.45
CA GLN A 21 3.46 -9.32 -31.03
C GLN A 21 3.52 -8.52 -32.35
N ASN A 22 2.42 -8.51 -33.11
CA ASN A 22 2.29 -7.72 -34.33
C ASN A 22 2.29 -6.22 -34.03
N ASP A 23 1.49 -5.77 -33.05
CA ASP A 23 1.40 -4.36 -32.69
C ASP A 23 2.73 -3.81 -32.19
N LEU A 24 3.45 -4.59 -31.35
CA LEU A 24 4.78 -4.20 -30.87
C LEU A 24 5.80 -4.18 -32.03
N ALA A 25 5.73 -5.13 -32.96
CA ALA A 25 6.62 -5.18 -34.12
C ALA A 25 6.40 -3.96 -35.02
N GLU A 26 5.16 -3.60 -35.27
CA GLU A 26 4.80 -2.41 -36.06
C GLU A 26 5.27 -1.13 -35.34
N ALA A 27 4.95 -0.95 -34.08
CA ALA A 27 5.33 0.23 -33.29
C ALA A 27 6.86 0.40 -33.17
N ALA A 28 7.60 -0.71 -33.09
CA ALA A 28 9.06 -0.71 -33.03
C ALA A 28 9.74 -0.72 -34.41
N ASN A 29 8.98 -0.79 -35.51
CA ASN A 29 9.47 -0.98 -36.87
C ASN A 29 10.41 -2.20 -37.01
N LEU A 30 9.97 -3.33 -36.48
CA LEU A 30 10.66 -4.62 -36.47
C LEU A 30 9.78 -5.70 -37.09
N SER A 31 10.37 -6.85 -37.46
CA SER A 31 9.58 -7.99 -37.89
C SER A 31 8.95 -8.71 -36.68
N VAL A 32 7.78 -9.28 -36.88
CA VAL A 32 7.10 -10.11 -35.85
C VAL A 32 8.00 -11.26 -35.37
N SER A 33 8.74 -11.87 -36.29
CA SER A 33 9.72 -12.90 -35.98
C SER A 33 10.83 -12.42 -35.06
N ALA A 34 11.26 -11.15 -35.19
CA ALA A 34 12.26 -10.56 -34.29
C ALA A 34 11.73 -10.43 -32.87
N ILE A 35 10.50 -9.93 -32.69
CA ILE A 35 9.84 -9.85 -31.39
C ILE A 35 9.66 -11.24 -30.79
N LYS A 36 9.12 -12.19 -31.56
CA LYS A 36 8.93 -13.57 -31.09
C LYS A 36 10.23 -14.25 -30.66
N ASN A 37 11.31 -14.10 -31.44
CA ASN A 37 12.62 -14.68 -31.11
C ASN A 37 13.23 -14.00 -29.86
N LEU A 38 13.01 -12.71 -29.69
CA LEU A 38 13.44 -11.97 -28.50
C LEU A 38 12.72 -12.47 -27.25
N GLU A 39 11.38 -12.54 -27.27
CA GLU A 39 10.58 -13.01 -26.16
C GLU A 39 10.88 -14.47 -25.77
N LEU A 40 11.30 -15.29 -26.74
CA LEU A 40 11.74 -16.66 -26.51
C LEU A 40 13.22 -16.79 -26.11
N SER A 41 13.91 -15.68 -25.88
CA SER A 41 15.37 -15.65 -25.60
C SER A 41 16.22 -16.34 -26.68
N LYS A 42 15.77 -16.37 -27.95
CA LYS A 42 16.47 -17.01 -29.06
C LYS A 42 17.36 -16.08 -29.87
N ALA A 43 17.25 -14.77 -29.62
CA ALA A 43 18.01 -13.76 -30.33
C ALA A 43 18.53 -12.70 -29.38
N GLU A 44 19.77 -12.29 -29.57
CA GLU A 44 20.38 -11.17 -28.86
C GLU A 44 20.18 -9.89 -29.71
N PRO A 45 19.35 -8.92 -29.25
CA PRO A 45 19.05 -7.75 -30.06
C PRO A 45 20.21 -6.74 -30.03
N ARG A 46 20.40 -6.03 -31.10
CA ARG A 46 21.33 -4.90 -31.16
C ARG A 46 20.79 -3.72 -30.34
N VAL A 47 21.67 -2.81 -29.93
CA VAL A 47 21.30 -1.61 -29.14
C VAL A 47 20.18 -0.80 -29.81
N ARG A 48 20.24 -0.61 -31.13
CA ARG A 48 19.17 0.08 -31.88
C ARG A 48 17.82 -0.61 -31.77
N THR A 49 17.80 -1.94 -31.78
CA THR A 49 16.58 -2.74 -31.63
C THR A 49 16.00 -2.56 -30.22
N MET A 50 16.84 -2.57 -29.20
CA MET A 50 16.43 -2.33 -27.81
C MET A 50 15.88 -0.93 -27.61
N GLN A 51 16.49 0.09 -28.21
CA GLN A 51 16.00 1.47 -28.19
C GLN A 51 14.62 1.60 -28.86
N ALA A 52 14.43 0.93 -30.01
CA ALA A 52 13.14 0.93 -30.71
C ALA A 52 12.03 0.27 -29.89
N ILE A 53 12.32 -0.87 -29.25
CA ILE A 53 11.39 -1.58 -28.39
C ILE A 53 11.07 -0.74 -27.14
N ALA A 54 12.08 -0.16 -26.47
CA ALA A 54 11.88 0.69 -25.31
C ALA A 54 10.98 1.90 -25.64
N LYS A 55 11.20 2.52 -26.81
CA LYS A 55 10.37 3.62 -27.31
C LYS A 55 8.94 3.17 -27.59
N ALA A 56 8.74 2.03 -28.25
CA ALA A 56 7.43 1.49 -28.55
C ALA A 56 6.65 1.10 -27.28
N LEU A 57 7.38 0.62 -26.27
CA LEU A 57 6.83 0.30 -24.95
C LEU A 57 6.76 1.52 -24.02
N GLU A 58 7.21 2.72 -24.44
CA GLU A 58 7.26 3.96 -23.64
C GLU A 58 7.95 3.77 -22.28
N VAL A 59 9.05 3.04 -22.28
CA VAL A 59 9.88 2.80 -21.09
C VAL A 59 11.32 3.24 -21.35
N LYS A 60 12.10 3.41 -20.29
CA LYS A 60 13.54 3.64 -20.42
C LYS A 60 14.23 2.32 -20.81
N ILE A 61 15.28 2.41 -21.63
CA ILE A 61 16.02 1.21 -22.08
C ILE A 61 16.54 0.37 -20.90
N GLN A 62 16.88 1.01 -19.78
CA GLN A 62 17.35 0.34 -18.58
C GLN A 62 16.28 -0.58 -18.00
N GLU A 63 14.99 -0.24 -18.11
CA GLU A 63 13.87 -1.04 -17.61
C GLU A 63 13.74 -2.40 -18.31
N LEU A 64 14.25 -2.51 -19.54
CA LEU A 64 14.31 -3.79 -20.24
C LEU A 64 15.30 -4.77 -19.61
N PHE A 65 16.21 -4.32 -18.77
CA PHE A 65 17.28 -5.11 -18.16
C PHE A 65 17.20 -5.23 -16.66
N LEU A 66 16.24 -4.56 -16.03
CA LEU A 66 16.04 -4.70 -14.59
C LEU A 66 15.49 -6.11 -14.30
N PRO A 67 16.14 -6.90 -13.47
CA PRO A 67 15.57 -8.15 -13.02
C PRO A 67 14.26 -7.86 -12.30
N VAL A 68 13.15 -8.38 -12.82
CA VAL A 68 11.88 -8.37 -12.11
C VAL A 68 11.80 -9.68 -11.35
N ARG A 69 11.89 -9.60 -10.06
CA ARG A 69 11.62 -10.71 -9.18
C ARG A 69 10.12 -10.99 -9.21
N GLU A 70 9.74 -12.20 -9.55
CA GLU A 70 8.36 -12.63 -9.37
C GLU A 70 8.09 -12.73 -7.88
N LEU A 71 7.16 -11.91 -7.39
CA LEU A 71 6.69 -12.01 -6.02
C LEU A 71 5.81 -13.27 -5.92
N ARG A 72 6.19 -14.19 -5.07
CA ARG A 72 5.47 -15.48 -4.86
C ARG A 72 4.58 -15.43 -3.62
N THR A 73 4.93 -14.58 -2.66
CA THR A 73 4.23 -14.42 -1.39
C THR A 73 3.57 -13.04 -1.31
N VAL A 74 2.64 -12.79 -2.23
CA VAL A 74 1.87 -11.53 -2.28
C VAL A 74 0.41 -11.84 -2.08
N ARG A 75 -0.21 -11.11 -1.16
CA ARG A 75 -1.66 -11.08 -1.05
C ARG A 75 -2.17 -9.79 -1.70
N PHE A 76 -2.94 -9.94 -2.73
CA PHE A 76 -3.44 -8.86 -3.56
C PHE A 76 -4.96 -8.88 -3.58
N ARG A 77 -5.58 -7.95 -2.88
CA ARG A 77 -7.05 -7.78 -2.88
C ARG A 77 -7.53 -7.36 -4.26
N SER A 78 -8.46 -8.11 -4.84
CA SER A 78 -9.09 -7.80 -6.15
C SER A 78 -8.25 -8.04 -7.39
N ALA A 79 -7.24 -8.93 -7.34
CA ALA A 79 -6.45 -9.30 -8.52
C ALA A 79 -7.31 -9.66 -9.75
N LYS A 80 -8.42 -10.39 -9.56
CA LYS A 80 -9.36 -10.77 -10.64
C LYS A 80 -10.07 -9.58 -11.31
N ARG A 81 -10.16 -8.43 -10.64
CA ARG A 81 -10.90 -7.25 -11.14
C ARG A 81 -10.02 -6.15 -11.71
N MET A 82 -8.70 -6.29 -11.58
CA MET A 82 -7.74 -5.29 -12.03
C MET A 82 -7.07 -5.70 -13.33
N GLN A 83 -7.17 -4.83 -14.33
CA GLN A 83 -6.56 -5.04 -15.64
C GLN A 83 -5.02 -4.84 -15.63
N ASN A 84 -4.46 -4.20 -14.61
CA ASN A 84 -3.05 -3.81 -14.50
C ASN A 84 -2.34 -4.39 -13.25
N HIS A 85 -2.84 -5.51 -12.69
CA HIS A 85 -2.28 -6.06 -11.46
C HIS A 85 -0.79 -6.44 -11.60
N GLU A 86 -0.37 -6.97 -12.76
CA GLU A 86 1.03 -7.34 -13.03
C GLU A 86 1.97 -6.13 -12.97
N ASN A 87 1.50 -4.94 -13.39
CA ASN A 87 2.28 -3.72 -13.28
C ASN A 87 2.49 -3.31 -11.83
N VAL A 88 1.44 -3.40 -11.02
CA VAL A 88 1.52 -3.09 -9.59
C VAL A 88 2.49 -4.03 -8.91
N LEU A 89 2.41 -5.33 -9.18
CA LEU A 89 3.32 -6.32 -8.62
C LEU A 89 4.77 -6.07 -9.02
N ALA A 90 5.02 -5.74 -10.30
CA ALA A 90 6.35 -5.42 -10.78
C ALA A 90 6.90 -4.13 -10.15
N ASP A 91 6.04 -3.14 -9.94
CA ASP A 91 6.40 -1.88 -9.29
C ASP A 91 6.73 -2.07 -7.81
N VAL A 92 5.93 -2.87 -7.11
CA VAL A 92 6.16 -3.23 -5.71
C VAL A 92 7.43 -4.05 -5.56
N SER A 93 7.65 -5.03 -6.45
CA SER A 93 8.87 -5.85 -6.45
C SER A 93 10.13 -4.99 -6.58
N ARG A 94 10.16 -4.10 -7.59
CA ARG A 94 11.30 -3.19 -7.79
C ARG A 94 11.54 -2.29 -6.60
N TRP A 95 10.47 -1.74 -6.03
CA TRP A 95 10.57 -0.89 -4.85
C TRP A 95 11.11 -1.67 -3.64
N ILE A 96 10.67 -2.91 -3.41
CA ILE A 96 11.20 -3.76 -2.34
C ILE A 96 12.70 -4.03 -2.54
N ASP A 97 13.11 -4.35 -3.77
CA ASP A 97 14.51 -4.60 -4.10
C ASP A 97 15.37 -3.34 -3.87
N ASP A 98 14.89 -2.17 -4.30
CA ASP A 98 15.53 -0.88 -4.06
C ASP A 98 15.61 -0.55 -2.57
N PHE A 99 14.53 -0.80 -1.83
CA PHE A 99 14.49 -0.58 -0.38
C PHE A 99 15.51 -1.48 0.35
N ASN A 100 15.51 -2.77 0.04
CA ASN A 100 16.45 -3.73 0.62
C ASN A 100 17.91 -3.39 0.25
N TYR A 101 18.14 -2.93 -0.97
CA TYR A 101 19.45 -2.47 -1.41
C TYR A 101 19.91 -1.28 -0.58
N LEU A 102 19.08 -0.25 -0.39
CA LEU A 102 19.41 0.92 0.44
C LEU A 102 19.68 0.53 1.89
N GLU A 103 18.82 -0.29 2.50
CA GLU A 103 19.02 -0.80 3.85
C GLU A 103 20.37 -1.50 3.99
N LYS A 104 20.75 -2.32 3.00
CA LYS A 104 22.01 -3.08 3.01
C LYS A 104 23.23 -2.17 2.88
N ILE A 105 23.26 -1.26 1.89
CA ILE A 105 24.44 -0.41 1.65
C ILE A 105 24.67 0.63 2.75
N LEU A 106 23.59 1.02 3.45
CA LEU A 106 23.62 1.96 4.57
C LEU A 106 23.75 1.26 5.93
N ASN A 107 23.64 -0.07 5.97
CA ASN A 107 23.60 -0.85 7.21
C ASN A 107 22.45 -0.38 8.15
N ARG A 108 21.26 -0.23 7.60
CA ARG A 108 20.06 0.31 8.27
C ARG A 108 18.88 -0.68 8.30
N GLN A 109 19.14 -1.98 8.20
CA GLN A 109 18.09 -3.00 8.28
C GLN A 109 17.39 -2.96 9.63
N ILE A 110 16.07 -3.02 9.61
CA ILE A 110 15.24 -3.16 10.80
C ILE A 110 14.61 -4.56 10.76
N PRO A 111 14.87 -5.41 11.77
CA PRO A 111 14.26 -6.72 11.82
C PRO A 111 12.75 -6.62 12.06
N PHE A 112 11.98 -7.55 11.49
CA PHE A 112 10.54 -7.63 11.71
C PHE A 112 10.23 -8.00 13.17
N SER A 113 9.92 -7.00 13.97
CA SER A 113 9.72 -7.16 15.42
C SER A 113 8.48 -7.99 15.77
N LEU A 114 7.45 -7.97 14.92
CA LEU A 114 6.21 -8.73 15.13
C LEU A 114 6.35 -10.23 14.85
N LYS A 115 7.45 -10.67 14.22
CA LYS A 115 7.73 -12.10 13.97
C LYS A 115 7.59 -12.96 15.24
N GLN A 116 8.05 -12.43 16.38
CA GLN A 116 8.02 -13.13 17.67
C GLN A 116 6.61 -13.39 18.20
N VAL A 117 5.61 -12.62 17.79
CA VAL A 117 4.21 -12.80 18.23
C VAL A 117 3.32 -13.36 17.10
N LYS A 118 3.84 -13.49 15.89
CA LYS A 118 3.09 -13.99 14.75
C LYS A 118 2.51 -15.38 15.02
N ASP A 119 3.31 -16.31 15.54
CA ASP A 119 2.89 -17.67 15.87
C ASP A 119 1.85 -17.74 17.01
N GLN A 120 1.68 -16.66 17.76
CA GLN A 120 0.68 -16.54 18.81
C GLN A 120 -0.63 -15.92 18.30
N CYS A 121 -0.60 -15.30 17.11
CA CYS A 121 -1.77 -14.75 16.46
C CYS A 121 -2.63 -15.89 15.88
N SER A 122 -3.95 -15.77 16.04
CA SER A 122 -4.90 -16.79 15.58
C SER A 122 -6.13 -16.14 14.96
N ARG A 123 -6.64 -16.78 13.91
CA ARG A 123 -7.89 -16.40 13.22
C ARG A 123 -9.10 -16.50 14.14
N ASP A 124 -9.08 -17.40 15.12
CA ASP A 124 -10.16 -17.58 16.09
C ASP A 124 -10.13 -16.50 17.21
N ARG A 125 -8.99 -15.83 17.41
CA ARG A 125 -8.74 -14.86 18.48
C ARG A 125 -8.25 -13.52 17.96
N LEU A 126 -8.97 -12.94 16.99
CA LEU A 126 -8.57 -11.72 16.27
C LEU A 126 -8.32 -10.53 17.20
N ILE A 127 -9.17 -10.33 18.20
CA ILE A 127 -9.05 -9.22 19.15
C ILE A 127 -7.78 -9.36 20.00
N GLU A 128 -7.51 -10.57 20.47
CA GLU A 128 -6.28 -10.86 21.23
C GLU A 128 -5.05 -10.71 20.36
N SER A 129 -5.10 -11.18 19.10
CA SER A 129 -4.02 -11.05 18.13
C SER A 129 -3.67 -9.58 17.85
N ALA A 130 -4.69 -8.72 17.67
CA ALA A 130 -4.49 -7.28 17.54
C ALA A 130 -3.87 -6.67 18.83
N GLY A 131 -4.31 -7.09 19.98
CA GLY A 131 -3.76 -6.68 21.28
C GLY A 131 -2.30 -7.10 21.48
N LEU A 132 -1.94 -8.32 21.09
CA LEU A 132 -0.56 -8.81 21.12
C LEU A 132 0.37 -7.97 20.22
N CYS A 133 -0.07 -7.65 18.99
CA CYS A 133 0.67 -6.78 18.08
C CYS A 133 0.85 -5.38 18.68
N ARG A 134 -0.21 -4.76 19.21
CA ARG A 134 -0.13 -3.44 19.88
C ARG A 134 0.87 -3.45 21.04
N LYS A 135 0.78 -4.46 21.91
CA LYS A 135 1.70 -4.61 23.05
C LYS A 135 3.15 -4.77 22.59
N LYS A 136 3.39 -5.58 21.55
CA LYS A 136 4.75 -5.79 20.99
C LYS A 136 5.32 -4.51 20.37
N LEU A 137 4.46 -3.66 19.80
CA LEU A 137 4.83 -2.35 19.26
C LEU A 137 4.93 -1.25 20.34
N GLY A 138 4.81 -1.59 21.59
CA GLY A 138 4.97 -0.65 22.71
C GLY A 138 3.77 0.26 22.96
N LEU A 139 2.63 0.02 22.31
CA LEU A 139 1.42 0.82 22.50
C LEU A 139 0.75 0.46 23.84
N LYS A 140 0.37 1.47 24.60
CA LYS A 140 -0.46 1.28 25.80
C LYS A 140 -1.86 0.79 25.39
N PRO A 141 -2.59 0.10 26.31
CA PRO A 141 -3.89 -0.49 25.98
C PRO A 141 -4.90 0.50 25.36
N ALA A 142 -5.00 1.71 25.88
CA ALA A 142 -5.94 2.73 25.40
C ALA A 142 -5.32 3.74 24.42
N GLU A 143 -4.06 3.61 24.05
CA GLU A 143 -3.33 4.60 23.25
C GLU A 143 -3.77 4.58 21.78
N PRO A 144 -4.17 5.71 21.19
CA PRO A 144 -4.42 5.82 19.76
C PRO A 144 -3.12 5.73 18.94
N ILE A 145 -3.21 5.25 17.70
CA ILE A 145 -2.09 5.24 16.76
C ILE A 145 -2.07 6.58 16.03
N HIS A 146 -1.06 7.39 16.29
CA HIS A 146 -0.91 8.72 15.68
C HIS A 146 -0.21 8.70 14.33
N ASP A 147 0.70 7.77 14.14
CA ASP A 147 1.45 7.58 12.90
C ASP A 147 1.47 6.10 12.54
N MET A 148 0.64 5.72 11.57
CA MET A 148 0.53 4.34 11.13
C MET A 148 1.75 3.91 10.30
N CYS A 149 2.25 4.81 9.45
CA CYS A 149 3.41 4.51 8.61
C CYS A 149 4.66 4.34 9.46
N GLY A 150 4.95 5.31 10.33
CA GLY A 150 6.10 5.24 11.23
C GLY A 150 6.03 4.04 12.18
N LEU A 151 4.85 3.69 12.69
CA LEU A 151 4.67 2.50 13.54
C LEU A 151 5.04 1.21 12.79
N LEU A 152 4.58 1.05 11.55
CA LEU A 152 4.90 -0.11 10.71
C LEU A 152 6.40 -0.15 10.35
N GLU A 153 6.96 0.98 9.96
CA GLU A 153 8.37 1.08 9.60
C GLU A 153 9.31 0.79 10.78
N HIS A 154 8.97 1.24 11.98
CA HIS A 154 9.68 0.87 13.22
C HIS A 154 9.57 -0.63 13.53
N ALA A 155 8.46 -1.26 13.14
CA ALA A 155 8.29 -2.71 13.27
C ALA A 155 9.10 -3.51 12.22
N GLY A 156 9.77 -2.88 11.29
CA GLY A 156 10.47 -3.51 10.17
C GLY A 156 9.57 -3.88 8.99
N VAL A 157 8.32 -3.36 8.96
CA VAL A 157 7.41 -3.48 7.81
C VAL A 157 7.65 -2.29 6.88
N LYS A 158 7.99 -2.56 5.64
CA LYS A 158 8.19 -1.51 4.61
C LYS A 158 6.84 -0.99 4.15
N VAL A 159 6.68 0.33 4.10
CA VAL A 159 5.42 0.97 3.64
C VAL A 159 5.63 1.61 2.28
N PHE A 160 4.75 1.33 1.34
CA PHE A 160 4.77 1.86 -0.02
C PHE A 160 3.45 2.53 -0.40
N GLN A 161 3.53 3.74 -0.94
CA GLN A 161 2.37 4.46 -1.44
C GLN A 161 2.27 4.27 -2.96
N ILE A 162 1.12 3.77 -3.41
CA ILE A 162 0.79 3.61 -4.84
C ILE A 162 -0.33 4.58 -5.18
N ASN A 163 -0.13 5.43 -6.17
CA ASN A 163 -1.22 6.27 -6.68
C ASN A 163 -1.83 5.61 -7.92
N MET A 164 -2.96 4.95 -7.74
CA MET A 164 -3.66 4.24 -8.81
C MET A 164 -5.14 4.56 -8.81
N ALA A 165 -5.65 5.01 -9.94
CA ALA A 165 -7.08 5.24 -10.15
C ALA A 165 -7.85 3.90 -10.22
N SER A 166 -8.26 3.38 -9.06
CA SER A 166 -9.01 2.14 -8.93
C SER A 166 -9.91 2.16 -7.69
N ASP A 167 -11.20 1.88 -7.90
CA ASP A 167 -12.18 1.75 -6.81
C ASP A 167 -12.12 0.38 -6.10
N HIS A 168 -11.32 -0.54 -6.64
CA HIS A 168 -11.24 -1.92 -6.14
C HIS A 168 -9.89 -2.27 -5.51
N PHE A 169 -8.90 -1.40 -5.65
CA PHE A 169 -7.57 -1.60 -5.10
C PHE A 169 -7.31 -0.62 -3.96
N PHE A 170 -7.16 -1.12 -2.74
CA PHE A 170 -6.86 -0.32 -1.55
C PHE A 170 -5.47 -0.59 -0.99
N GLY A 171 -4.96 -1.82 -1.13
CA GLY A 171 -3.65 -2.21 -0.65
C GLY A 171 -3.28 -3.63 -1.06
N LEU A 172 -2.06 -3.99 -0.74
CA LEU A 172 -1.53 -5.35 -0.80
C LEU A 172 -0.43 -5.52 0.23
N SER A 173 -0.20 -6.76 0.63
CA SER A 173 0.91 -7.13 1.52
C SER A 173 1.84 -8.15 0.87
N VAL A 174 3.12 -8.07 1.24
CA VAL A 174 4.18 -8.97 0.75
C VAL A 174 4.87 -9.62 1.94
N GLY A 175 5.01 -10.93 1.90
CA GLY A 175 5.64 -11.72 2.95
C GLY A 175 7.16 -11.56 3.03
N GLU A 176 7.76 -12.08 4.11
CA GLU A 176 9.21 -12.02 4.34
C GLU A 176 10.02 -12.72 3.24
N GLU A 177 9.49 -13.82 2.67
CA GLU A 177 10.16 -14.63 1.64
C GLU A 177 10.44 -13.86 0.35
N ASP A 178 9.60 -12.87 0.05
CA ASP A 178 9.76 -11.99 -1.11
C ASP A 178 10.42 -10.64 -0.78
N GLY A 179 11.25 -10.62 0.25
CA GLY A 179 12.01 -9.43 0.65
C GLY A 179 11.22 -8.42 1.47
N GLY A 180 9.95 -8.76 1.85
CA GLY A 180 9.18 -8.03 2.87
C GLY A 180 9.68 -8.31 4.29
N PRO A 181 8.80 -8.15 5.29
CA PRO A 181 7.41 -7.78 5.14
C PRO A 181 7.21 -6.38 4.59
N ALA A 182 6.23 -6.22 3.73
CA ALA A 182 5.89 -4.93 3.15
C ALA A 182 4.37 -4.76 2.99
N VAL A 183 3.93 -3.51 3.06
CA VAL A 183 2.55 -3.09 2.84
C VAL A 183 2.54 -1.98 1.80
N ALA A 184 1.80 -2.18 0.71
CA ALA A 184 1.58 -1.16 -0.28
C ALA A 184 0.12 -0.66 -0.19
N VAL A 185 -0.08 0.65 -0.11
CA VAL A 185 -1.40 1.28 0.08
C VAL A 185 -1.69 2.23 -1.08
N ASN A 186 -2.89 2.14 -1.62
CA ASN A 186 -3.33 3.06 -2.66
C ASN A 186 -3.68 4.42 -2.06
N VAL A 187 -2.98 5.45 -2.53
CA VAL A 187 -3.13 6.84 -2.10
C VAL A 187 -3.82 7.72 -3.14
N TRP A 188 -4.60 7.13 -4.03
CA TRP A 188 -5.42 7.89 -4.96
C TRP A 188 -6.32 8.90 -4.23
N ASP A 189 -6.45 10.11 -4.75
CA ASP A 189 -7.12 11.24 -4.05
C ASP A 189 -8.57 10.96 -3.67
N ARG A 190 -9.23 10.04 -4.38
CA ARG A 190 -10.58 9.58 -4.04
C ARG A 190 -10.63 8.72 -2.77
N ILE A 191 -9.53 8.12 -2.36
CA ILE A 191 -9.43 7.29 -1.16
C ILE A 191 -9.10 8.18 0.03
N SER A 192 -10.01 8.25 1.01
CA SER A 192 -9.78 9.05 2.22
C SER A 192 -8.54 8.60 2.98
N VAL A 193 -7.93 9.51 3.70
CA VAL A 193 -6.74 9.20 4.52
C VAL A 193 -7.07 8.18 5.59
N GLU A 194 -8.27 8.26 6.18
CA GLU A 194 -8.77 7.26 7.13
C GLU A 194 -8.84 5.86 6.49
N ARG A 195 -9.22 5.78 5.22
CA ARG A 195 -9.25 4.50 4.50
C ARG A 195 -7.84 3.99 4.23
N ARG A 196 -6.88 4.87 3.91
CA ARG A 196 -5.46 4.50 3.74
C ARG A 196 -4.89 3.92 5.03
N ILE A 197 -5.13 4.58 6.17
CA ILE A 197 -4.73 4.10 7.50
C ILE A 197 -5.36 2.74 7.81
N PHE A 198 -6.65 2.59 7.54
CA PHE A 198 -7.35 1.33 7.73
C PHE A 198 -6.79 0.23 6.82
N SER A 199 -6.51 0.53 5.55
CA SER A 199 -5.90 -0.41 4.61
C SER A 199 -4.53 -0.88 5.08
N ALA A 200 -3.69 0.02 5.59
CA ALA A 200 -2.38 -0.37 6.13
C ALA A 200 -2.51 -1.33 7.33
N ALA A 201 -3.48 -1.08 8.23
CA ALA A 201 -3.76 -1.99 9.35
C ALA A 201 -4.39 -3.32 8.89
N HIS A 202 -5.19 -3.31 7.84
CA HIS A 202 -5.78 -4.48 7.22
C HIS A 202 -4.70 -5.39 6.60
N GLU A 203 -3.77 -4.80 5.85
CA GLU A 203 -2.64 -5.53 5.28
C GLU A 203 -1.70 -6.09 6.37
N LEU A 204 -1.52 -5.36 7.48
CA LEU A 204 -0.85 -5.92 8.66
C LEU A 204 -1.61 -7.14 9.20
N GLY A 205 -2.95 -7.10 9.23
CA GLY A 205 -3.79 -8.24 9.60
C GLY A 205 -3.50 -9.47 8.76
N HIS A 206 -3.38 -9.31 7.45
CA HIS A 206 -2.98 -10.41 6.56
C HIS A 206 -1.58 -10.93 6.87
N LEU A 207 -0.59 -10.07 7.08
CA LEU A 207 0.78 -10.48 7.44
C LEU A 207 0.82 -11.30 8.73
N MET A 208 -0.07 -11.02 9.69
CA MET A 208 -0.09 -11.66 10.99
C MET A 208 -0.94 -12.92 11.08
N LEU A 209 -2.02 -13.01 10.29
CA LEU A 209 -3.04 -14.06 10.44
C LEU A 209 -3.04 -15.08 9.30
N HIS A 210 -2.58 -14.69 8.13
CA HIS A 210 -2.80 -15.44 6.89
C HIS A 210 -1.50 -15.79 6.18
N SER A 211 -0.46 -16.18 6.93
CA SER A 211 0.87 -16.50 6.38
C SER A 211 0.84 -17.58 5.28
N ASP A 212 -0.09 -18.53 5.38
CA ASP A 212 -0.20 -19.67 4.46
C ASP A 212 -0.93 -19.32 3.15
N ALA A 213 -1.56 -18.15 3.09
CA ALA A 213 -2.39 -17.70 1.95
C ALA A 213 -1.64 -16.77 0.97
N TYR A 214 -0.31 -16.71 1.06
CA TYR A 214 0.53 -15.86 0.19
C TYR A 214 0.97 -16.57 -1.10
N ASP A 215 0.17 -17.48 -1.64
CA ASP A 215 0.46 -18.13 -2.92
C ASP A 215 -0.28 -17.39 -4.04
N VAL A 216 0.45 -16.69 -4.93
CA VAL A 216 -0.11 -15.97 -6.09
C VAL A 216 -0.85 -16.88 -7.07
N THR A 217 -0.68 -18.21 -6.99
CA THR A 217 -1.42 -19.16 -7.81
C THR A 217 -2.84 -19.40 -7.30
N MET A 218 -3.10 -19.08 -6.04
CA MET A 218 -4.40 -19.16 -5.39
C MET A 218 -5.17 -17.85 -5.53
N VAL A 219 -5.85 -17.68 -6.64
CA VAL A 219 -6.56 -16.43 -7.01
C VAL A 219 -7.91 -16.26 -6.30
N ASP A 220 -8.33 -17.20 -5.46
CA ASP A 220 -9.60 -17.09 -4.74
C ASP A 220 -9.44 -16.39 -3.39
N GLU A 221 -9.86 -15.12 -3.38
CA GLU A 221 -10.03 -14.35 -2.15
C GLU A 221 -11.05 -15.07 -1.25
N SER A 222 -10.59 -15.57 -0.11
CA SER A 222 -11.48 -16.06 0.93
C SER A 222 -12.20 -14.87 1.56
N LYS A 223 -13.53 -14.75 1.35
CA LYS A 223 -14.32 -13.71 2.01
C LYS A 223 -14.17 -13.73 3.54
N GLY A 224 -13.89 -14.90 4.10
CA GLY A 224 -13.62 -15.07 5.52
C GLY A 224 -12.35 -14.33 5.94
N GLU A 225 -11.26 -14.49 5.20
CA GLU A 225 -9.97 -13.88 5.50
C GLU A 225 -10.02 -12.35 5.39
N GLU A 226 -10.77 -11.82 4.43
CA GLU A 226 -11.00 -10.38 4.32
C GLU A 226 -11.75 -9.82 5.55
N GLN A 227 -12.77 -10.53 6.01
CA GLN A 227 -13.50 -10.14 7.23
C GLN A 227 -12.63 -10.24 8.49
N GLU A 228 -11.79 -11.27 8.57
CA GLU A 228 -10.81 -11.44 9.64
C GLU A 228 -9.81 -10.28 9.68
N ALA A 229 -9.25 -9.91 8.54
CA ALA A 229 -8.33 -8.78 8.43
C ALA A 229 -9.00 -7.42 8.71
N ASP A 230 -10.23 -7.20 8.23
CA ASP A 230 -11.03 -6.01 8.55
C ASP A 230 -11.28 -5.90 10.07
N ARG A 231 -11.62 -7.02 10.70
CA ARG A 231 -11.85 -7.06 12.14
C ARG A 231 -10.58 -6.86 12.95
N PHE A 232 -9.49 -7.51 12.55
CA PHE A 232 -8.16 -7.25 13.12
C PHE A 232 -7.80 -5.77 13.03
N ALA A 233 -7.92 -5.17 11.85
CA ALA A 233 -7.61 -3.75 11.62
C ALA A 233 -8.45 -2.83 12.52
N GLY A 234 -9.75 -3.11 12.65
CA GLY A 234 -10.64 -2.36 13.53
C GLY A 234 -10.17 -2.39 14.99
N HIS A 235 -9.77 -3.55 15.52
CA HIS A 235 -9.29 -3.69 16.90
C HIS A 235 -7.83 -3.24 17.06
N PHE A 236 -7.03 -3.33 16.03
CA PHE A 236 -5.67 -2.80 16.04
C PHE A 236 -5.66 -1.27 16.11
N LEU A 237 -6.48 -0.59 15.33
CA LEU A 237 -6.60 0.87 15.35
C LEU A 237 -7.35 1.38 16.57
N MET A 238 -8.43 0.69 16.97
CA MET A 238 -9.30 1.05 18.10
C MET A 238 -9.36 -0.12 19.08
N SER A 239 -8.43 -0.17 20.03
CA SER A 239 -8.50 -1.18 21.08
C SER A 239 -9.82 -1.08 21.87
N ASN A 240 -10.29 -2.17 22.47
CA ASN A 240 -11.54 -2.18 23.24
C ASN A 240 -11.50 -1.16 24.37
N GLU A 241 -10.39 -1.12 25.12
CA GLU A 241 -10.22 -0.22 26.24
C GLU A 241 -10.18 1.25 25.78
N GLY A 242 -9.39 1.55 24.73
CA GLY A 242 -9.28 2.89 24.18
C GLY A 242 -10.61 3.39 23.62
N PHE A 243 -11.32 2.56 22.85
CA PHE A 243 -12.60 2.93 22.27
C PHE A 243 -13.65 3.24 23.35
N ARG A 244 -13.79 2.36 24.36
CA ARG A 244 -14.74 2.57 25.47
C ARG A 244 -14.41 3.81 26.28
N LYS A 245 -13.12 4.04 26.57
CA LYS A 245 -12.67 5.25 27.26
C LYS A 245 -13.08 6.51 26.50
N GLU A 246 -12.63 6.65 25.26
CA GLU A 246 -12.87 7.87 24.47
C GLU A 246 -14.36 8.06 24.14
N TRP A 247 -15.09 6.97 23.92
CA TRP A 247 -16.52 7.02 23.71
C TRP A 247 -17.25 7.53 24.96
N ASN A 248 -16.90 7.06 26.15
CA ASN A 248 -17.53 7.49 27.40
C ASN A 248 -17.16 8.93 27.77
N GLU A 249 -15.91 9.33 27.58
CA GLU A 249 -15.48 10.71 27.82
C GLU A 249 -16.18 11.72 26.90
N ALA A 250 -16.63 11.28 25.72
CA ALA A 250 -17.39 12.09 24.78
C ALA A 250 -18.91 12.04 25.02
N ALA A 251 -19.42 11.46 26.12
CA ALA A 251 -20.85 11.24 26.35
C ALA A 251 -21.69 12.52 26.41
N GLY A 252 -21.10 13.65 26.80
CA GLY A 252 -21.78 14.94 26.82
C GLY A 252 -22.02 15.61 25.47
N LEU A 253 -21.47 15.04 24.39
CA LEU A 253 -21.62 15.60 23.05
C LEU A 253 -22.87 15.08 22.34
N HIS A 254 -23.38 15.90 21.41
CA HIS A 254 -24.38 15.42 20.45
C HIS A 254 -23.85 14.21 19.67
N PHE A 255 -24.70 13.24 19.37
CA PHE A 255 -24.30 11.95 18.80
C PHE A 255 -23.37 12.08 17.58
N VAL A 256 -23.68 12.97 16.64
CA VAL A 256 -22.85 13.19 15.44
C VAL A 256 -21.46 13.75 15.80
N ASP A 257 -21.41 14.70 16.73
CA ASP A 257 -20.14 15.28 17.18
C ASP A 257 -19.30 14.29 17.98
N ARG A 258 -19.96 13.42 18.75
CA ARG A 258 -19.32 12.33 19.48
C ARG A 258 -18.64 11.36 18.53
N VAL A 259 -19.34 10.95 17.45
CA VAL A 259 -18.75 10.11 16.38
C VAL A 259 -17.55 10.82 15.74
N PHE A 260 -17.65 12.10 15.41
CA PHE A 260 -16.56 12.83 14.79
C PHE A 260 -15.37 13.10 15.73
N LYS A 261 -15.61 13.33 17.01
CA LYS A 261 -14.54 13.42 18.00
C LYS A 261 -13.75 12.10 18.07
N VAL A 262 -14.46 10.98 18.24
CA VAL A 262 -13.84 9.68 18.43
C VAL A 262 -13.14 9.20 17.14
N LYS A 263 -13.74 9.42 15.96
CA LYS A 263 -13.07 9.11 14.67
C LYS A 263 -11.74 9.84 14.53
N ARG A 264 -11.64 11.11 14.93
CA ARG A 264 -10.40 11.88 14.85
C ARG A 264 -9.32 11.37 15.79
N ILE A 265 -9.71 10.94 17.01
CA ILE A 265 -8.77 10.37 17.98
C ILE A 265 -8.13 9.09 17.40
N PHE A 266 -8.93 8.19 16.85
CA PHE A 266 -8.44 6.92 16.31
C PHE A 266 -8.03 6.97 14.82
N ARG A 267 -8.19 8.12 14.18
CA ARG A 267 -7.84 8.33 12.76
C ARG A 267 -8.53 7.34 11.81
N VAL A 268 -9.79 7.06 12.08
CA VAL A 268 -10.63 6.13 11.30
C VAL A 268 -11.83 6.84 10.69
N SER A 269 -12.52 6.19 9.74
CA SER A 269 -13.73 6.74 9.15
C SER A 269 -14.90 6.75 10.15
N TYR A 270 -15.89 7.64 9.95
CA TYR A 270 -17.13 7.58 10.75
C TYR A 270 -17.82 6.22 10.65
N LYS A 271 -17.70 5.56 9.49
CA LYS A 271 -18.23 4.21 9.27
C LYS A 271 -17.58 3.19 10.21
N ALA A 272 -16.28 3.28 10.43
CA ALA A 272 -15.57 2.40 11.37
C ALA A 272 -16.07 2.58 12.81
N ILE A 273 -16.37 3.81 13.24
CA ILE A 273 -16.98 4.07 14.56
C ILE A 273 -18.37 3.46 14.67
N LEU A 274 -19.23 3.63 13.65
CA LEU A 274 -20.58 3.04 13.65
C LEU A 274 -20.53 1.51 13.65
N SER A 275 -19.62 0.91 12.89
CA SER A 275 -19.39 -0.54 12.88
C SER A 275 -18.94 -1.03 14.25
N ARG A 276 -18.07 -0.28 14.93
CA ARG A 276 -17.60 -0.61 16.26
C ARG A 276 -18.73 -0.58 17.30
N LEU A 277 -19.60 0.42 17.24
CA LEU A 277 -20.77 0.50 18.13
C LEU A 277 -21.73 -0.67 17.94
N LEU A 278 -21.90 -1.14 16.70
CA LEU A 278 -22.68 -2.34 16.39
C LEU A 278 -22.03 -3.60 16.98
N GLU A 279 -20.71 -3.75 16.83
CA GLU A 279 -19.95 -4.88 17.36
C GLU A 279 -20.00 -4.95 18.89
N GLU A 280 -19.93 -3.80 19.57
CA GLU A 280 -20.08 -3.71 21.04
C GLU A 280 -21.51 -3.97 21.51
N GLY A 281 -22.49 -4.14 20.59
CA GLY A 281 -23.90 -4.31 20.94
C GLY A 281 -24.58 -3.06 21.53
N ALA A 282 -23.89 -1.92 21.43
CA ALA A 282 -24.39 -0.65 21.98
C ALA A 282 -25.56 -0.06 21.16
N VAL A 283 -25.71 -0.48 19.92
CA VAL A 283 -26.70 0.03 18.95
C VAL A 283 -27.20 -1.08 18.02
N ASP A 284 -28.32 -0.86 17.36
CA ASP A 284 -28.86 -1.71 16.31
C ASP A 284 -28.45 -1.28 14.89
N LYS A 285 -28.77 -2.07 13.88
CA LYS A 285 -28.44 -1.77 12.47
C LYS A 285 -29.09 -0.45 11.97
N ALA A 286 -30.11 0.07 12.62
CA ALA A 286 -30.71 1.34 12.27
C ALA A 286 -29.79 2.53 12.55
N ILE A 287 -28.64 2.32 13.22
CA ILE A 287 -27.65 3.36 13.53
C ILE A 287 -27.20 4.11 12.28
N TRP A 288 -27.04 3.41 11.18
CA TRP A 288 -26.63 4.01 9.89
C TRP A 288 -27.61 5.07 9.42
N MET A 289 -28.90 4.73 9.44
CA MET A 289 -29.95 5.64 9.06
C MET A 289 -30.08 6.79 10.07
N LYS A 290 -30.06 6.47 11.38
CA LYS A 290 -30.15 7.46 12.47
C LYS A 290 -29.00 8.47 12.38
N PHE A 291 -27.79 8.00 12.14
CA PHE A 291 -26.61 8.87 11.98
C PHE A 291 -26.77 9.78 10.75
N ASN A 292 -27.14 9.23 9.59
CA ASN A 292 -27.31 10.00 8.36
C ASN A 292 -28.40 11.08 8.50
N MET A 293 -29.53 10.75 9.13
CA MET A 293 -30.58 11.73 9.42
C MET A 293 -30.11 12.83 10.36
N ALA A 294 -29.40 12.47 11.45
CA ALA A 294 -28.86 13.42 12.40
C ALA A 294 -27.80 14.33 11.75
N PHE A 295 -26.93 13.75 10.93
CA PHE A 295 -25.93 14.51 10.17
C PHE A 295 -26.60 15.48 9.18
N GLN A 296 -27.59 15.02 8.41
CA GLN A 296 -28.31 15.86 7.47
C GLN A 296 -29.03 17.03 8.16
N ARG A 297 -29.68 16.80 9.30
CA ARG A 297 -30.32 17.86 10.08
C ARG A 297 -29.32 18.91 10.57
N ARG A 298 -28.11 18.49 10.94
CA ARG A 298 -27.09 19.37 11.54
C ARG A 298 -26.31 20.17 10.49
N PHE A 299 -25.96 19.54 9.37
CA PHE A 299 -25.06 20.11 8.36
C PHE A 299 -25.74 20.43 7.03
N ASN A 300 -27.06 20.18 6.93
CA ASN A 300 -27.85 20.34 5.70
C ASN A 300 -27.25 19.62 4.47
N ARG A 301 -26.55 18.48 4.72
CA ARG A 301 -25.85 17.67 3.73
C ARG A 301 -26.17 16.19 3.96
N LYS A 302 -26.40 15.44 2.89
CA LYS A 302 -26.55 13.97 2.95
C LYS A 302 -25.18 13.31 2.83
N LEU A 303 -24.99 12.21 3.58
CA LEU A 303 -23.87 11.32 3.38
C LEU A 303 -24.24 10.25 2.37
N SER A 304 -23.33 9.96 1.44
CA SER A 304 -23.49 8.85 0.53
C SER A 304 -23.18 7.53 1.24
N PHE A 305 -24.05 6.52 1.07
CA PHE A 305 -23.76 5.15 1.54
C PHE A 305 -22.83 4.40 0.58
N LYS A 306 -22.80 4.83 -0.68
CA LYS A 306 -21.86 4.32 -1.69
C LYS A 306 -20.76 5.36 -1.88
N GLU A 307 -19.54 4.90 -2.08
CA GLU A 307 -18.48 5.74 -2.62
C GLU A 307 -18.98 6.25 -3.98
N GLU A 308 -19.12 7.57 -4.11
CA GLU A 308 -19.66 8.15 -5.35
C GLU A 308 -18.71 7.87 -6.52
N PRO A 309 -19.23 7.34 -7.66
CA PRO A 309 -18.37 6.95 -8.78
C PRO A 309 -17.68 8.13 -9.48
N MET A 310 -18.02 9.37 -9.19
CA MET A 310 -17.65 10.54 -9.99
C MET A 310 -16.88 11.66 -9.27
N GLY A 311 -16.50 11.51 -8.01
CA GLY A 311 -15.69 12.52 -7.30
C GLY A 311 -14.21 12.22 -7.41
N VAL A 312 -13.39 13.23 -7.74
CA VAL A 312 -11.91 13.12 -7.68
C VAL A 312 -11.43 13.07 -6.24
N GLU A 313 -12.23 13.60 -5.30
CA GLU A 313 -11.90 13.70 -3.88
C GLU A 313 -12.74 12.77 -3.01
N SER A 314 -12.19 12.43 -1.86
CA SER A 314 -12.88 11.64 -0.84
C SER A 314 -14.13 12.35 -0.30
N THR A 315 -15.22 11.60 -0.13
CA THR A 315 -16.47 12.08 0.47
C THR A 315 -16.53 11.92 1.99
N GLU A 316 -15.44 11.46 2.62
CA GLU A 316 -15.37 11.32 4.09
C GLU A 316 -15.60 12.67 4.78
N PRO A 317 -16.63 12.82 5.64
CA PRO A 317 -16.92 14.09 6.30
C PRO A 317 -15.83 14.43 7.32
N PHE A 318 -15.35 15.66 7.28
CA PHE A 318 -14.24 16.13 8.12
C PHE A 318 -13.04 15.19 8.02
N GLY A 319 -12.66 14.85 6.79
CA GLY A 319 -11.55 13.97 6.47
C GLY A 319 -10.22 14.51 6.96
N MET A 320 -9.29 13.58 7.16
CA MET A 320 -7.91 13.88 7.52
C MET A 320 -7.15 14.43 6.33
N GLN A 321 -6.04 15.09 6.61
CA GLN A 321 -5.18 15.69 5.59
C GLN A 321 -4.21 14.65 5.01
N ARG A 322 -3.73 14.90 3.78
CA ARG A 322 -2.79 14.02 3.08
C ARG A 322 -1.57 13.64 3.92
N PHE A 323 -1.05 14.58 4.71
CA PHE A 323 0.14 14.37 5.55
C PHE A 323 -0.11 13.49 6.79
N ASP A 324 -1.36 13.18 7.11
CA ASP A 324 -1.70 12.25 8.19
C ASP A 324 -1.43 10.78 7.84
N PHE A 325 -1.12 10.47 6.57
CA PHE A 325 -0.64 9.18 6.10
C PHE A 325 0.54 9.40 5.15
N TYR A 326 1.73 9.40 5.68
CA TYR A 326 2.93 9.74 4.94
C TYR A 326 4.09 8.81 5.35
N GLU A 327 4.63 8.05 4.39
CA GLU A 327 5.83 7.25 4.57
C GLU A 327 7.06 8.12 4.29
N ASP A 328 8.11 8.00 5.08
CA ASP A 328 9.33 8.82 4.92
C ASP A 328 10.61 8.00 4.85
N ARG A 329 10.60 6.77 5.36
CA ARG A 329 11.81 5.98 5.54
C ARG A 329 12.53 5.69 4.23
N PHE A 330 11.81 5.33 3.16
CA PHE A 330 12.42 5.09 1.85
C PHE A 330 13.10 6.35 1.29
N LYS A 331 12.43 7.49 1.41
CA LYS A 331 12.95 8.80 0.97
C LYS A 331 14.18 9.18 1.78
N ARG A 332 14.14 8.99 3.10
CA ARG A 332 15.26 9.27 4.00
C ARG A 332 16.47 8.37 3.72
N LEU A 333 16.28 7.08 3.46
CA LEU A 333 17.35 6.18 3.08
C LEU A 333 17.94 6.54 1.72
N THR A 334 17.10 6.91 0.74
CA THR A 334 17.56 7.36 -0.58
C THR A 334 18.42 8.63 -0.44
N ARG A 335 17.95 9.62 0.33
CA ARG A 335 18.70 10.81 0.67
C ARG A 335 20.06 10.46 1.29
N GLU A 336 20.07 9.70 2.39
CA GLU A 336 21.30 9.30 3.08
C GLU A 336 22.29 8.59 2.14
N ALA A 337 21.80 7.77 1.21
CA ALA A 337 22.62 7.07 0.25
C ALA A 337 23.26 7.99 -0.80
N VAL A 338 22.53 9.02 -1.25
CA VAL A 338 23.05 10.05 -2.17
C VAL A 338 24.08 10.92 -1.45
N GLU A 339 23.76 11.42 -0.28
CA GLU A 339 24.68 12.28 0.54
C GLU A 339 25.98 11.58 0.91
N LYS A 340 25.95 10.26 1.08
CA LYS A 340 27.13 9.43 1.37
C LYS A 340 27.82 8.87 0.11
N ASP A 341 27.47 9.33 -1.07
CA ASP A 341 28.01 8.84 -2.35
C ASP A 341 27.88 7.31 -2.54
N LYS A 342 26.88 6.68 -1.91
CA LYS A 342 26.61 5.25 -2.06
C LYS A 342 25.83 4.95 -3.34
N ILE A 343 25.03 5.90 -3.81
CA ILE A 343 24.32 5.88 -5.09
C ILE A 343 24.47 7.23 -5.76
N SER A 344 24.36 7.25 -7.10
CA SER A 344 24.36 8.50 -7.86
C SER A 344 23.03 9.24 -7.68
N LEU A 345 23.05 10.56 -7.90
CA LEU A 345 21.86 11.40 -7.91
C LEU A 345 20.79 10.87 -8.87
N SER A 346 21.19 10.46 -10.09
CA SER A 346 20.28 9.88 -11.09
C SER A 346 19.63 8.59 -10.58
N ARG A 347 20.38 7.74 -9.84
CA ARG A 347 19.81 6.53 -9.24
C ARG A 347 18.84 6.85 -8.12
N GLY A 348 19.14 7.87 -7.30
CA GLY A 348 18.21 8.37 -6.29
C GLY A 348 16.90 8.89 -6.90
N ALA A 349 17.00 9.67 -7.97
CA ALA A 349 15.84 10.16 -8.72
C ALA A 349 14.98 9.01 -9.30
N GLU A 350 15.63 7.99 -9.86
CA GLU A 350 14.96 6.79 -10.37
C GLU A 350 14.21 6.03 -9.25
N MET A 351 14.86 5.81 -8.10
CA MET A 351 14.26 5.12 -6.95
C MET A 351 13.03 5.87 -6.41
N LEU A 352 13.12 7.20 -6.32
CA LEU A 352 12.01 8.06 -5.87
C LEU A 352 10.98 8.33 -6.97
N ARG A 353 11.24 7.91 -8.22
CA ARG A 353 10.37 8.14 -9.40
C ARG A 353 10.11 9.61 -9.69
N ILE A 354 11.11 10.44 -9.48
CA ILE A 354 11.09 11.89 -9.71
C ILE A 354 12.15 12.30 -10.72
N GLY A 355 12.08 13.54 -11.20
CA GLY A 355 13.11 14.12 -12.05
C GLY A 355 14.43 14.35 -11.34
N VAL A 356 15.55 14.39 -12.10
CA VAL A 356 16.87 14.70 -11.51
C VAL A 356 16.91 16.14 -10.96
N GLU A 357 16.20 17.06 -11.57
CA GLU A 357 16.06 18.44 -11.08
C GLU A 357 15.31 18.47 -9.73
N GLU A 358 14.22 17.68 -9.63
CA GLU A 358 13.41 17.61 -8.43
C GLU A 358 14.18 17.02 -7.22
N ILE A 359 15.01 15.99 -7.43
CA ILE A 359 15.83 15.47 -6.33
C ILE A 359 16.93 16.46 -5.94
N GLN A 360 17.45 17.28 -6.87
CA GLN A 360 18.39 18.36 -6.54
C GLN A 360 17.73 19.42 -5.66
N GLU A 361 16.52 19.84 -5.99
CA GLU A 361 15.74 20.78 -5.16
C GLU A 361 15.44 20.17 -3.77
N LEU A 362 15.08 18.90 -3.72
CA LEU A 362 14.86 18.21 -2.45
C LEU A 362 16.12 18.21 -1.59
N LEU A 363 17.29 17.90 -2.14
CA LEU A 363 18.56 17.92 -1.39
C LEU A 363 18.88 19.32 -0.85
N GLN A 364 18.69 20.37 -1.65
CA GLN A 364 18.90 21.76 -1.21
C GLN A 364 17.93 22.16 -0.10
N ASN A 365 16.65 21.79 -0.21
CA ASN A 365 15.65 22.08 0.80
C ASN A 365 15.91 21.34 2.12
N TRP A 366 16.55 20.18 2.09
CA TRP A 366 16.93 19.43 3.29
C TRP A 366 18.09 20.08 4.06
N GLU A 367 18.98 20.83 3.39
CA GLU A 367 20.09 21.54 4.02
C GLU A 367 19.64 22.83 4.74
N ILE A 368 18.47 23.38 4.40
CA ILE A 368 18.00 24.69 4.94
C ILE A 368 17.52 24.58 6.40
N ILE A 369 17.33 23.38 6.96
CA ILE A 369 16.68 23.18 8.27
C ILE A 369 17.67 22.79 9.38
N LEU A 370 18.95 22.73 9.11
CA LEU A 370 20.03 22.50 10.09
C LEU A 370 20.86 23.76 10.30
#